data_7b5c2d28811ebef8c032a26d9571cb93
#
_entry.id   7b5c2d28811ebef8c032a26d9571cb93
#
_cell.length_a   1.000
_cell.length_b   1.000
_cell.length_c   1.000
_cell.angle_alpha   90.00
_cell.angle_beta   90.00
_cell.angle_gamma   90.00
#
_symmetry.space_group_name_H-M   'P 1'
#
loop_
_entity.id
_entity.type
_entity.pdbx_description
1 polymer ?
#
loop_
_entity_poly.entity_id
_entity_poly.type
_entity_poly.pdbx_seq_one_letter_code
_entity_poly.pdbx_strand_id
1 'polypeptide(L)'
;VSISPLNISAWRDFPLRSRLEALAGLATIPVFIDNDAKALALGEAWAGAGRGEANFLAMVVSTGIGGGIVLEGRILDGRSGNAGHIGHLVVEPAGRRCRCGSQGCLEAEASGSAIEEITGRPAAEAPPEIIERTGVLVGRAIASVASLLDLRLALVGGSVALGFGSSFFVAAQHEVDERACIAHARGCRVEPVGLGADGPLVGAGAIGWRGIGRLVTVPEAAA
;
A
#
# COMPACT_ATOMS: atom_id res chain seq x y z
N VAL A 1 13.16 16.76 7.72
CA VAL A 1 12.04 16.26 6.89
C VAL A 1 10.77 16.93 7.37
N SER A 2 10.09 17.61 6.47
CA SER A 2 8.73 18.11 6.65
C SER A 2 7.76 17.21 5.88
N ILE A 3 6.51 17.15 6.32
CA ILE A 3 5.48 16.33 5.72
C ILE A 3 4.20 17.14 5.49
N SER A 4 3.50 16.83 4.41
CA SER A 4 2.23 17.46 4.01
C SER A 4 1.23 16.40 3.55
N PRO A 5 0.75 15.53 4.45
CA PRO A 5 -0.17 14.46 4.08
C PRO A 5 -1.50 15.02 3.58
N LEU A 6 -2.07 14.40 2.53
CA LEU A 6 -3.33 14.83 1.94
C LEU A 6 -4.50 14.74 2.92
N ASN A 7 -4.46 13.77 3.83
CA ASN A 7 -5.55 13.48 4.76
C ASN A 7 -5.49 14.30 6.06
N ILE A 8 -4.40 15.05 6.32
CA ILE A 8 -4.23 15.90 7.49
C ILE A 8 -3.98 17.33 7.00
N SER A 9 -5.05 18.06 6.73
CA SER A 9 -4.99 19.40 6.13
C SER A 9 -4.22 20.41 6.98
N ALA A 10 -4.20 20.24 8.30
CA ALA A 10 -3.47 21.08 9.23
C ALA A 10 -1.93 20.91 9.16
N TRP A 11 -1.46 19.81 8.56
CA TRP A 11 -0.04 19.55 8.41
C TRP A 11 0.42 19.98 7.02
N ARG A 12 0.94 21.18 6.91
CA ARG A 12 1.61 21.72 5.73
C ARG A 12 3.05 22.02 6.10
N ASP A 13 4.00 21.39 5.42
CA ASP A 13 5.43 21.46 5.70
C ASP A 13 5.75 21.22 7.20
N PHE A 14 4.97 20.32 7.82
CA PHE A 14 5.05 20.06 9.25
C PHE A 14 6.37 19.38 9.61
N PRO A 15 7.17 19.93 10.53
CA PRO A 15 8.50 19.44 10.85
C PRO A 15 8.45 18.25 11.82
N LEU A 16 7.82 17.13 11.40
CA LEU A 16 7.51 16.00 12.28
C LEU A 16 8.76 15.41 12.93
N ARG A 17 9.85 15.22 12.17
CA ARG A 17 11.10 14.68 12.73
C ARG A 17 11.61 15.55 13.87
N SER A 18 11.80 16.85 13.66
CA SER A 18 12.31 17.76 14.67
C SER A 18 11.40 17.85 15.89
N ARG A 19 10.09 17.71 15.70
CA ARG A 19 9.13 17.66 16.82
C ARG A 19 9.29 16.39 17.65
N LEU A 20 9.51 15.23 17.00
CA LEU A 20 9.76 13.97 17.70
C LEU A 20 11.12 13.99 18.42
N GLU A 21 12.17 14.47 17.76
CA GLU A 21 13.51 14.60 18.34
C GLU A 21 13.54 15.52 19.58
N ALA A 22 12.64 16.52 19.61
CA ALA A 22 12.51 17.45 20.74
C ALA A 22 11.73 16.88 21.92
N LEU A 23 11.11 15.71 21.81
CA LEU A 23 10.42 15.08 22.93
C LEU A 23 11.42 14.60 23.99
N ALA A 24 11.05 14.81 25.27
CA ALA A 24 11.86 14.38 26.38
C ALA A 24 12.19 12.88 26.31
N GLY A 25 13.46 12.54 26.46
CA GLY A 25 13.96 11.16 26.40
C GLY A 25 14.30 10.65 25.00
N LEU A 26 14.00 11.39 23.92
CA LEU A 26 14.33 10.99 22.55
C LEU A 26 15.53 11.73 21.95
N ALA A 27 16.10 12.70 22.63
CA ALA A 27 17.17 13.56 22.10
C ALA A 27 18.44 12.82 21.63
N THR A 28 18.68 11.61 22.14
CA THR A 28 19.82 10.76 21.76
C THR A 28 19.44 9.59 20.85
N ILE A 29 18.16 9.45 20.52
CA ILE A 29 17.63 8.35 19.71
C ILE A 29 17.37 8.88 18.29
N PRO A 30 17.97 8.29 17.25
CA PRO A 30 17.72 8.72 15.89
C PRO A 30 16.26 8.47 15.49
N VAL A 31 15.62 9.48 14.91
CA VAL A 31 14.22 9.39 14.43
C VAL A 31 14.20 9.20 12.92
N PHE A 32 13.56 8.14 12.48
CA PHE A 32 13.31 7.84 11.07
C PHE A 32 11.82 7.95 10.77
N ILE A 33 11.49 8.53 9.62
CA ILE A 33 10.10 8.72 9.17
C ILE A 33 10.00 8.22 7.74
N ASP A 34 8.98 7.45 7.47
CA ASP A 34 8.62 7.01 6.11
C ASP A 34 7.08 6.95 5.99
N ASN A 35 6.59 6.66 4.79
CA ASN A 35 5.17 6.45 4.52
C ASN A 35 4.69 5.15 5.19
N ASP A 36 3.47 5.16 5.73
CA ASP A 36 2.86 4.02 6.44
C ASP A 36 2.67 2.78 5.56
N ALA A 37 2.30 2.96 4.29
CA ALA A 37 2.18 1.84 3.36
C ALA A 37 3.54 1.27 2.94
N LYS A 38 4.60 2.10 2.90
CA LYS A 38 5.97 1.61 2.76
C LYS A 38 6.42 0.87 4.00
N ALA A 39 6.01 1.33 5.20
CA ALA A 39 6.22 0.61 6.44
C ALA A 39 5.62 -0.79 6.38
N LEU A 40 4.36 -0.91 5.94
CA LEU A 40 3.72 -2.20 5.74
C LEU A 40 4.55 -3.11 4.82
N ALA A 41 4.99 -2.60 3.66
CA ALA A 41 5.78 -3.41 2.71
C ALA A 41 7.10 -3.91 3.35
N LEU A 42 7.78 -3.06 4.11
CA LEU A 42 8.98 -3.46 4.85
C LEU A 42 8.68 -4.48 5.96
N GLY A 43 7.56 -4.33 6.67
CA GLY A 43 7.11 -5.29 7.67
C GLY A 43 6.82 -6.67 7.06
N GLU A 44 6.08 -6.70 5.95
CA GLU A 44 5.75 -7.92 5.21
C GLU A 44 7.02 -8.60 4.65
N ALA A 45 7.98 -7.83 4.13
CA ALA A 45 9.27 -8.36 3.70
C ALA A 45 10.07 -8.96 4.87
N TRP A 46 10.01 -8.34 6.03
CA TRP A 46 10.81 -8.75 7.20
C TRP A 46 10.21 -9.95 7.93
N ALA A 47 8.92 -9.93 8.23
CA ALA A 47 8.29 -10.90 9.13
C ALA A 47 6.93 -11.43 8.65
N GLY A 48 6.42 -10.95 7.51
CA GLY A 48 5.10 -11.29 6.99
C GLY A 48 5.11 -12.22 5.77
N ALA A 49 4.08 -12.12 4.95
CA ALA A 49 3.87 -12.95 3.77
C ALA A 49 4.82 -12.64 2.60
N GLY A 50 5.51 -11.48 2.65
CA GLY A 50 6.53 -11.09 1.67
C GLY A 50 7.92 -11.66 1.95
N ARG A 51 8.10 -12.48 3.01
CA ARG A 51 9.40 -13.10 3.31
C ARG A 51 9.83 -14.04 2.19
N GLY A 52 11.07 -13.84 1.71
CA GLY A 52 11.62 -14.63 0.61
C GLY A 52 11.25 -14.11 -0.78
N GLU A 53 10.33 -13.15 -0.89
CA GLU A 53 9.98 -12.52 -2.17
C GLU A 53 10.84 -11.27 -2.41
N ALA A 54 11.61 -11.28 -3.50
CA ALA A 54 12.47 -10.15 -3.85
C ALA A 54 11.70 -9.00 -4.50
N ASN A 55 10.57 -9.31 -5.17
CA ASN A 55 9.80 -8.35 -5.94
C ASN A 55 8.30 -8.52 -5.64
N PHE A 56 7.72 -7.57 -4.94
CA PHE A 56 6.29 -7.58 -4.63
C PHE A 56 5.74 -6.17 -4.33
N LEU A 57 4.43 -6.06 -4.42
CA LEU A 57 3.67 -4.91 -3.95
C LEU A 57 3.03 -5.25 -2.61
N ALA A 58 3.11 -4.37 -1.61
CA ALA A 58 2.18 -4.39 -0.48
C ALA A 58 1.35 -3.12 -0.47
N MET A 59 0.05 -3.24 -0.26
CA MET A 59 -0.85 -2.10 -0.27
C MET A 59 -1.88 -2.15 0.86
N VAL A 60 -2.36 -0.99 1.22
CA VAL A 60 -3.41 -0.77 2.21
C VAL A 60 -4.66 -0.27 1.50
N VAL A 61 -5.79 -0.94 1.71
CA VAL A 61 -7.13 -0.46 1.34
C VAL A 61 -7.92 -0.27 2.63
N SER A 62 -8.03 0.98 3.05
CA SER A 62 -8.65 1.42 4.30
C SER A 62 -9.37 2.74 4.06
N THR A 63 -9.36 3.70 4.99
CA THR A 63 -9.89 5.06 4.80
C THR A 63 -9.36 5.69 3.51
N GLY A 64 -8.07 5.52 3.22
CA GLY A 64 -7.42 5.83 1.95
C GLY A 64 -6.78 4.58 1.34
N ILE A 65 -6.02 4.77 0.25
CA ILE A 65 -5.26 3.70 -0.42
C ILE A 65 -3.82 4.13 -0.61
N GLY A 66 -2.89 3.34 -0.06
CA GLY A 66 -1.46 3.53 -0.22
C GLY A 66 -0.76 2.21 -0.57
N GLY A 67 0.51 2.28 -0.97
CA GLY A 67 1.32 1.09 -1.26
C GLY A 67 2.81 1.33 -1.04
N GLY A 68 3.53 0.23 -0.90
CA GLY A 68 4.97 0.15 -0.94
C GLY A 68 5.39 -0.96 -1.89
N ILE A 69 6.42 -0.71 -2.67
CA ILE A 69 6.92 -1.63 -3.69
C ILE A 69 8.31 -2.08 -3.27
N VAL A 70 8.52 -3.38 -3.21
CA VAL A 70 9.83 -4.00 -3.00
C VAL A 70 10.33 -4.50 -4.35
N LEU A 71 11.54 -4.11 -4.73
CA LEU A 71 12.25 -4.59 -5.92
C LEU A 71 13.64 -4.99 -5.53
N GLU A 72 14.09 -6.16 -5.96
CA GLU A 72 15.40 -6.72 -5.64
C GLU A 72 15.68 -6.72 -4.12
N GLY A 73 14.64 -7.04 -3.33
CA GLY A 73 14.71 -7.05 -1.88
C GLY A 73 14.78 -5.66 -1.22
N ARG A 74 14.58 -4.58 -1.96
CA ARG A 74 14.69 -3.19 -1.47
C ARG A 74 13.38 -2.44 -1.68
N ILE A 75 12.99 -1.65 -0.68
CA ILE A 75 11.86 -0.74 -0.86
C ILE A 75 12.19 0.31 -1.92
N LEU A 76 11.27 0.52 -2.84
CA LEU A 76 11.37 1.55 -3.85
C LEU A 76 11.10 2.92 -3.23
N ASP A 77 12.11 3.78 -3.20
CA ASP A 77 11.98 5.12 -2.63
C ASP A 77 11.51 6.16 -3.67
N GLY A 78 11.96 6.02 -4.91
CA GLY A 78 11.79 7.06 -5.90
C GLY A 78 12.68 8.30 -5.60
N ARG A 79 12.53 9.33 -6.43
CA ARG A 79 13.39 10.53 -6.33
C ARG A 79 13.26 11.27 -4.99
N SER A 80 12.06 11.34 -4.44
CA SER A 80 11.71 12.15 -3.27
C SER A 80 11.17 11.31 -2.09
N GLY A 81 11.35 9.99 -2.13
CA GLY A 81 10.82 9.08 -1.11
C GLY A 81 9.36 8.72 -1.26
N ASN A 82 8.70 9.16 -2.34
CA ASN A 82 7.24 9.02 -2.52
C ASN A 82 6.82 7.92 -3.51
N ALA A 83 7.70 6.99 -3.88
CA ALA A 83 7.27 5.87 -4.72
C ALA A 83 6.27 4.97 -3.97
N GLY A 84 5.34 4.36 -4.71
CA GLY A 84 4.35 3.46 -4.15
C GLY A 84 2.97 4.07 -3.90
N HIS A 85 2.71 5.32 -4.29
CA HIS A 85 1.38 5.94 -4.19
C HIS A 85 0.37 5.32 -5.17
N ILE A 86 0.13 4.00 -5.05
CA ILE A 86 -0.75 3.22 -5.93
C ILE A 86 -2.21 3.73 -5.91
N GLY A 87 -2.64 4.34 -4.81
CA GLY A 87 -3.97 4.95 -4.71
C GLY A 87 -4.23 6.04 -5.74
N HIS A 88 -3.19 6.58 -6.38
CA HIS A 88 -3.33 7.61 -7.41
C HIS A 88 -3.14 7.09 -8.85
N LEU A 89 -3.07 5.76 -9.04
CA LEU A 89 -3.24 5.18 -10.37
C LEU A 89 -4.66 5.45 -10.88
N VAL A 90 -4.77 5.89 -12.13
CA VAL A 90 -6.06 6.08 -12.79
C VAL A 90 -6.58 4.71 -13.22
N VAL A 91 -7.61 4.23 -12.55
CA VAL A 91 -8.28 2.94 -12.81
C VAL A 91 -9.62 3.10 -13.50
N GLU A 92 -10.18 4.31 -13.45
CA GLU A 92 -11.45 4.67 -14.08
C GLU A 92 -11.34 6.08 -14.68
N PRO A 93 -10.89 6.23 -15.93
CA PRO A 93 -10.58 7.54 -16.52
C PRO A 93 -11.72 8.56 -16.48
N ALA A 94 -12.97 8.08 -16.57
CA ALA A 94 -14.16 8.90 -16.45
C ALA A 94 -14.74 8.97 -15.02
N GLY A 95 -13.99 8.46 -14.04
CA GLY A 95 -14.43 8.31 -12.67
C GLY A 95 -14.47 9.62 -11.87
N ARG A 96 -14.41 9.48 -10.55
CA ARG A 96 -14.59 10.56 -9.57
C ARG A 96 -13.35 11.47 -9.50
N ARG A 97 -13.57 12.73 -9.11
CA ARG A 97 -12.47 13.64 -8.79
C ARG A 97 -11.70 13.16 -7.57
N CYS A 98 -10.38 13.10 -7.68
CA CYS A 98 -9.50 12.78 -6.58
C CYS A 98 -8.99 14.04 -5.87
N ARG A 99 -8.75 13.92 -4.56
CA ARG A 99 -8.15 15.01 -3.75
C ARG A 99 -6.77 15.45 -4.23
N CYS A 100 -6.06 14.59 -4.98
CA CYS A 100 -4.79 14.96 -5.60
C CYS A 100 -4.93 15.91 -6.80
N GLY A 101 -6.16 16.19 -7.24
CA GLY A 101 -6.47 17.03 -8.41
C GLY A 101 -6.72 16.25 -9.70
N SER A 102 -6.42 14.96 -9.75
CA SER A 102 -6.69 14.10 -10.91
C SER A 102 -8.12 13.56 -10.89
N GLN A 103 -8.46 12.70 -11.85
CA GLN A 103 -9.77 12.04 -11.97
C GLN A 103 -9.58 10.54 -12.16
N GLY A 104 -10.46 9.73 -11.51
CA GLY A 104 -10.47 8.29 -11.66
C GLY A 104 -9.34 7.55 -10.95
N CYS A 105 -8.70 8.19 -9.97
CA CYS A 105 -7.69 7.53 -9.12
C CYS A 105 -8.32 6.39 -8.31
N LEU A 106 -7.59 5.31 -8.11
CA LEU A 106 -8.03 4.18 -7.30
C LEU A 106 -8.56 4.60 -5.93
N GLU A 107 -7.91 5.53 -5.25
CA GLU A 107 -8.33 6.04 -3.94
C GLU A 107 -9.70 6.73 -4.00
N ALA A 108 -9.97 7.51 -5.05
CA ALA A 108 -11.25 8.19 -5.23
C ALA A 108 -12.40 7.24 -5.60
N GLU A 109 -12.08 6.01 -6.02
CA GLU A 109 -13.05 5.02 -6.49
C GLU A 109 -13.28 3.87 -5.50
N ALA A 110 -12.26 3.49 -4.71
CA ALA A 110 -12.24 2.23 -3.97
C ALA A 110 -11.80 2.34 -2.50
N SER A 111 -11.44 3.54 -2.02
CA SER A 111 -11.12 3.73 -0.60
C SER A 111 -12.37 3.69 0.28
N GLY A 112 -12.18 3.46 1.58
CA GLY A 112 -13.28 3.50 2.55
C GLY A 112 -14.04 4.83 2.53
N SER A 113 -13.32 5.96 2.40
CA SER A 113 -13.95 7.28 2.24
C SER A 113 -14.74 7.39 0.92
N ALA A 114 -14.21 6.84 -0.17
CA ALA A 114 -14.91 6.83 -1.45
C ALA A 114 -16.18 5.95 -1.40
N ILE A 115 -16.09 4.78 -0.77
CA ILE A 115 -17.25 3.89 -0.58
C ILE A 115 -18.33 4.58 0.23
N GLU A 116 -17.97 5.25 1.32
CA GLU A 116 -18.93 6.02 2.13
C GLU A 116 -19.58 7.15 1.31
N GLU A 117 -18.82 7.88 0.51
CA GLU A 117 -19.36 8.91 -0.38
C GLU A 117 -20.29 8.35 -1.49
N ILE A 118 -20.01 7.13 -1.98
CA ILE A 118 -20.79 6.47 -3.03
C ILE A 118 -22.10 5.89 -2.47
N THR A 119 -22.01 5.25 -1.29
CA THR A 119 -23.13 4.47 -0.73
C THR A 119 -23.95 5.22 0.33
N GLY A 120 -23.38 6.28 0.91
CA GLY A 120 -23.93 6.95 2.08
C GLY A 120 -23.81 6.15 3.36
N ARG A 121 -23.00 5.08 3.39
CA ARG A 121 -22.80 4.15 4.52
C ARG A 121 -21.31 3.87 4.74
N PRO A 122 -20.90 3.56 5.97
CA PRO A 122 -19.55 3.10 6.24
C PRO A 122 -19.17 1.89 5.36
N ALA A 123 -17.90 1.78 4.96
CA ALA A 123 -17.45 0.68 4.11
C ALA A 123 -17.76 -0.71 4.70
N ALA A 124 -17.78 -0.84 6.03
CA ALA A 124 -18.16 -2.09 6.69
C ALA A 124 -19.60 -2.55 6.40
N GLU A 125 -20.47 -1.65 5.93
CA GLU A 125 -21.86 -1.90 5.57
C GLU A 125 -22.06 -1.92 4.03
N ALA A 126 -20.97 -1.99 3.27
CA ALA A 126 -21.03 -1.98 1.82
C ALA A 126 -21.77 -3.21 1.27
N PRO A 127 -22.69 -3.03 0.31
CA PRO A 127 -23.38 -4.13 -0.31
C PRO A 127 -22.43 -4.96 -1.22
N PRO A 128 -22.79 -6.23 -1.53
CA PRO A 128 -21.93 -7.14 -2.27
C PRO A 128 -21.39 -6.60 -3.60
N GLU A 129 -22.17 -5.84 -4.33
CA GLU A 129 -21.78 -5.23 -5.60
C GLU A 129 -20.67 -4.18 -5.44
N ILE A 130 -20.62 -3.50 -4.32
CA ILE A 130 -19.56 -2.54 -3.98
C ILE A 130 -18.29 -3.28 -3.55
N ILE A 131 -18.44 -4.39 -2.81
CA ILE A 131 -17.31 -5.25 -2.42
C ILE A 131 -16.62 -5.79 -3.68
N GLU A 132 -17.40 -6.35 -4.60
CA GLU A 132 -16.90 -6.87 -5.88
C GLU A 132 -16.25 -5.78 -6.72
N ARG A 133 -16.94 -4.64 -6.91
CA ARG A 133 -16.39 -3.48 -7.64
C ARG A 133 -15.06 -3.02 -7.04
N THR A 134 -14.96 -2.97 -5.73
CA THR A 134 -13.73 -2.55 -5.04
C THR A 134 -12.60 -3.54 -5.33
N GLY A 135 -12.86 -4.84 -5.28
CA GLY A 135 -11.91 -5.88 -5.65
C GLY A 135 -11.44 -5.74 -7.10
N VAL A 136 -12.35 -5.55 -8.04
CA VAL A 136 -12.05 -5.34 -9.48
C VAL A 136 -11.13 -4.12 -9.66
N LEU A 137 -11.42 -2.98 -9.06
CA LEU A 137 -10.61 -1.78 -9.23
C LEU A 137 -9.21 -1.93 -8.61
N VAL A 138 -9.11 -2.60 -7.47
CA VAL A 138 -7.81 -2.93 -6.85
C VAL A 138 -7.03 -3.91 -7.73
N GLY A 139 -7.68 -4.96 -8.24
CA GLY A 139 -7.07 -5.91 -9.17
C GLY A 139 -6.54 -5.24 -10.44
N ARG A 140 -7.27 -4.26 -10.99
CA ARG A 140 -6.86 -3.46 -12.16
C ARG A 140 -5.57 -2.68 -11.90
N ALA A 141 -5.46 -2.06 -10.74
CA ALA A 141 -4.25 -1.35 -10.34
C ALA A 141 -3.07 -2.32 -10.15
N ILE A 142 -3.31 -3.45 -9.48
CA ILE A 142 -2.30 -4.50 -9.27
C ILE A 142 -1.81 -5.05 -10.61
N ALA A 143 -2.70 -5.38 -11.54
CA ALA A 143 -2.34 -5.90 -12.87
C ALA A 143 -1.44 -4.92 -13.64
N SER A 144 -1.73 -3.61 -13.54
CA SER A 144 -0.93 -2.57 -14.17
C SER A 144 0.49 -2.50 -13.58
N VAL A 145 0.60 -2.53 -12.25
CA VAL A 145 1.91 -2.49 -11.55
C VAL A 145 2.68 -3.78 -11.74
N ALA A 146 2.03 -4.94 -11.68
CA ALA A 146 2.65 -6.24 -11.91
C ALA A 146 3.23 -6.36 -13.32
N SER A 147 2.48 -5.90 -14.33
CA SER A 147 2.93 -5.87 -15.72
C SER A 147 4.10 -4.90 -15.96
N LEU A 148 4.11 -3.76 -15.24
CA LEU A 148 5.14 -2.74 -15.39
C LEU A 148 6.45 -3.11 -14.69
N LEU A 149 6.37 -3.77 -13.52
CA LEU A 149 7.51 -3.98 -12.62
C LEU A 149 7.90 -5.46 -12.45
N ASP A 150 7.34 -6.37 -13.24
CA ASP A 150 7.61 -7.82 -13.17
C ASP A 150 7.36 -8.39 -11.76
N LEU A 151 6.14 -8.17 -11.23
CA LEU A 151 5.77 -8.64 -9.91
C LEU A 151 4.94 -9.92 -9.99
N ARG A 152 5.18 -10.83 -9.06
CA ARG A 152 4.45 -12.09 -8.92
C ARG A 152 3.56 -12.14 -7.69
N LEU A 153 3.65 -11.14 -6.82
CA LEU A 153 2.91 -11.09 -5.57
C LEU A 153 2.44 -9.66 -5.28
N ALA A 154 1.17 -9.55 -4.91
CA ALA A 154 0.58 -8.36 -4.33
C ALA A 154 -0.08 -8.71 -2.99
N LEU A 155 0.40 -8.13 -1.92
CA LEU A 155 -0.13 -8.28 -0.56
C LEU A 155 -1.09 -7.12 -0.27
N VAL A 156 -2.32 -7.44 0.11
CA VAL A 156 -3.34 -6.42 0.36
C VAL A 156 -3.82 -6.49 1.81
N GLY A 157 -3.68 -5.38 2.50
CA GLY A 157 -4.13 -5.17 3.87
C GLY A 157 -5.11 -4.01 3.97
N GLY A 158 -5.39 -3.63 5.22
CA GLY A 158 -6.29 -2.54 5.55
C GLY A 158 -7.70 -3.01 5.89
N SER A 159 -8.41 -2.19 6.65
CA SER A 159 -9.71 -2.54 7.23
C SER A 159 -10.79 -2.81 6.18
N VAL A 160 -10.72 -2.16 5.03
CA VAL A 160 -11.69 -2.38 3.93
C VAL A 160 -11.42 -3.72 3.26
N ALA A 161 -10.20 -3.96 2.76
CA ALA A 161 -9.89 -5.21 2.06
C ALA A 161 -10.07 -6.44 2.95
N LEU A 162 -9.53 -6.40 4.17
CA LEU A 162 -9.63 -7.52 5.10
C LEU A 162 -11.06 -7.71 5.61
N GLY A 163 -11.81 -6.62 5.83
CA GLY A 163 -13.20 -6.66 6.23
C GLY A 163 -14.15 -7.21 5.16
N PHE A 164 -13.85 -6.96 3.89
CA PHE A 164 -14.61 -7.51 2.75
C PHE A 164 -14.32 -9.00 2.50
N GLY A 165 -13.19 -9.51 2.99
CA GLY A 165 -12.87 -10.93 2.99
C GLY A 165 -12.75 -11.54 1.60
N SER A 166 -13.14 -12.81 1.49
CA SER A 166 -12.91 -13.63 0.29
C SER A 166 -13.51 -13.04 -0.99
N SER A 167 -14.69 -12.42 -0.94
CA SER A 167 -15.35 -11.84 -2.12
C SER A 167 -14.49 -10.76 -2.78
N PHE A 168 -13.86 -9.91 -1.98
CA PHE A 168 -12.92 -8.90 -2.45
C PHE A 168 -11.69 -9.54 -3.11
N PHE A 169 -11.05 -10.51 -2.44
CA PHE A 169 -9.83 -11.14 -2.96
C PHE A 169 -10.08 -11.96 -4.22
N VAL A 170 -11.21 -12.65 -4.32
CA VAL A 170 -11.61 -13.38 -5.52
C VAL A 170 -11.81 -12.41 -6.70
N ALA A 171 -12.52 -11.31 -6.49
CA ALA A 171 -12.73 -10.32 -7.54
C ALA A 171 -11.42 -9.64 -7.98
N ALA A 172 -10.53 -9.33 -7.03
CA ALA A 172 -9.22 -8.73 -7.32
C ALA A 172 -8.32 -9.71 -8.09
N GLN A 173 -8.27 -10.98 -7.70
CA GLN A 173 -7.49 -12.02 -8.39
C GLN A 173 -8.01 -12.23 -9.80
N HIS A 174 -9.33 -12.35 -9.97
CA HIS A 174 -9.94 -12.53 -11.29
C HIS A 174 -9.55 -11.38 -12.24
N GLU A 175 -9.64 -10.13 -11.79
CA GLU A 175 -9.27 -8.97 -12.61
C GLU A 175 -7.76 -8.95 -12.94
N VAL A 176 -6.90 -9.42 -12.02
CA VAL A 176 -5.46 -9.59 -12.29
C VAL A 176 -5.23 -10.66 -13.34
N ASP A 177 -5.91 -11.81 -13.26
CA ASP A 177 -5.77 -12.90 -14.20
C ASP A 177 -6.19 -12.50 -15.63
N GLU A 178 -7.24 -11.68 -15.73
CA GLU A 178 -7.75 -11.15 -16.99
C GLU A 178 -6.84 -10.09 -17.63
N ARG A 179 -6.10 -9.32 -16.82
CA ARG A 179 -5.36 -8.13 -17.31
C ARG A 179 -3.86 -8.26 -17.33
N ALA A 180 -3.27 -9.04 -16.43
CA ALA A 180 -1.83 -9.27 -16.40
C ALA A 180 -1.43 -10.34 -17.44
N CYS A 181 -1.71 -10.06 -18.74
CA CYS A 181 -1.57 -11.02 -19.82
C CYS A 181 -0.15 -11.19 -20.34
N ILE A 182 0.77 -10.24 -20.04
CA ILE A 182 2.16 -10.35 -20.44
C ILE A 182 2.84 -11.52 -19.70
N ALA A 183 3.70 -12.26 -20.37
CA ALA A 183 4.20 -13.55 -19.90
C ALA A 183 4.81 -13.52 -18.49
N HIS A 184 5.57 -12.48 -18.17
CA HIS A 184 6.23 -12.34 -16.87
C HIS A 184 5.27 -11.98 -15.73
N ALA A 185 4.13 -11.32 -16.01
CA ALA A 185 3.15 -10.94 -15.01
C ALA A 185 2.03 -11.97 -14.82
N ARG A 186 1.90 -12.94 -15.73
CA ARG A 186 0.90 -14.01 -15.60
C ARG A 186 1.11 -14.81 -14.32
N GLY A 187 0.00 -15.04 -13.59
CA GLY A 187 0.01 -15.75 -12.33
C GLY A 187 0.48 -14.89 -11.16
N CYS A 188 0.45 -13.56 -11.29
CA CYS A 188 0.60 -12.67 -10.15
C CYS A 188 -0.52 -12.95 -9.14
N ARG A 189 -0.15 -13.25 -7.90
CA ARG A 189 -1.08 -13.59 -6.83
C ARG A 189 -1.47 -12.37 -6.05
N VAL A 190 -2.75 -12.31 -5.68
CA VAL A 190 -3.30 -11.31 -4.76
C VAL A 190 -3.62 -12.00 -3.44
N GLU A 191 -2.87 -11.71 -2.41
CA GLU A 191 -2.99 -12.37 -1.11
C GLU A 191 -3.22 -11.35 0.01
N PRO A 192 -3.87 -11.73 1.11
CA PRO A 192 -3.91 -10.87 2.29
C PRO A 192 -2.53 -10.72 2.90
N VAL A 193 -2.28 -9.58 3.55
CA VAL A 193 -1.06 -9.35 4.35
C VAL A 193 -0.92 -10.40 5.44
N GLY A 194 0.31 -10.86 5.69
CA GLY A 194 0.59 -11.88 6.70
C GLY A 194 0.58 -11.36 8.14
N LEU A 195 0.91 -10.08 8.33
CA LEU A 195 0.99 -9.46 9.65
C LEU A 195 -0.34 -8.86 10.14
N GLY A 196 -1.37 -8.84 9.29
CA GLY A 196 -2.68 -8.30 9.65
C GLY A 196 -2.60 -6.88 10.22
N ALA A 197 -3.17 -6.67 11.41
CA ALA A 197 -3.20 -5.37 12.09
C ALA A 197 -1.83 -4.93 12.63
N ASP A 198 -0.89 -5.85 12.85
CA ASP A 198 0.44 -5.55 13.39
C ASP A 198 1.42 -5.06 12.32
N GLY A 199 1.05 -5.18 11.05
CA GLY A 199 1.90 -4.81 9.91
C GLY A 199 2.51 -3.41 10.00
N PRO A 200 1.74 -2.35 10.28
CA PRO A 200 2.28 -1.00 10.43
C PRO A 200 3.29 -0.85 11.57
N LEU A 201 3.06 -1.53 12.70
CA LEU A 201 3.97 -1.48 13.86
C LEU A 201 5.28 -2.23 13.58
N VAL A 202 5.20 -3.43 13.04
CA VAL A 202 6.37 -4.22 12.61
C VAL A 202 7.14 -3.45 11.53
N GLY A 203 6.41 -2.84 10.59
CA GLY A 203 6.98 -1.99 9.55
C GLY A 203 7.71 -0.77 10.08
N ALA A 204 7.18 -0.10 11.12
CA ALA A 204 7.87 1.00 11.78
C ALA A 204 9.20 0.53 12.40
N GLY A 205 9.23 -0.66 13.00
CA GLY A 205 10.47 -1.30 13.46
C GLY A 205 11.46 -1.53 12.31
N ALA A 206 10.97 -2.04 11.17
CA ALA A 206 11.79 -2.26 9.98
C ALA A 206 12.38 -0.96 9.42
N ILE A 207 11.63 0.15 9.43
CA ILE A 207 12.14 1.49 9.07
C ILE A 207 13.27 1.90 10.02
N GLY A 208 13.10 1.70 11.32
CA GLY A 208 14.14 2.00 12.31
C GLY A 208 15.43 1.21 12.05
N TRP A 209 15.34 -0.10 11.84
CA TRP A 209 16.49 -0.96 11.51
C TRP A 209 17.18 -0.52 10.22
N ARG A 210 16.40 -0.25 9.16
CA ARG A 210 16.93 0.29 7.89
C ARG A 210 17.66 1.62 8.12
N GLY A 211 17.08 2.49 8.92
CA GLY A 211 17.61 3.84 9.20
C GLY A 211 18.97 3.83 9.91
N ILE A 212 19.26 2.82 10.74
CA ILE A 212 20.57 2.62 11.37
C ILE A 212 21.53 1.75 10.55
N GLY A 213 21.20 1.52 9.26
CA GLY A 213 22.05 0.76 8.34
C GLY A 213 22.01 -0.77 8.55
N ARG A 214 21.06 -1.29 9.33
CA ARG A 214 20.79 -2.72 9.42
C ARG A 214 19.76 -3.07 8.35
N LEU A 215 20.19 -3.86 7.38
CA LEU A 215 19.34 -4.28 6.28
C LEU A 215 18.19 -5.14 6.82
N VAL A 216 16.97 -4.70 6.53
CA VAL A 216 15.79 -5.57 6.54
C VAL A 216 15.79 -6.25 5.17
N THR A 217 16.71 -7.18 4.97
CA THR A 217 16.86 -7.88 3.70
C THR A 217 15.94 -9.07 3.66
N VAL A 218 15.29 -9.24 2.52
CA VAL A 218 14.90 -10.55 2.01
C VAL A 218 16.19 -11.37 1.87
N PRO A 219 16.28 -12.60 2.39
CA PRO A 219 17.38 -13.49 2.05
C PRO A 219 17.48 -13.59 0.53
N GLU A 220 18.68 -13.46 -0.03
CA GLU A 220 18.89 -13.75 -1.45
C GLU A 220 18.25 -15.11 -1.73
N ALA A 221 17.31 -15.12 -2.68
CA ALA A 221 16.82 -16.37 -3.22
C ALA A 221 18.07 -17.10 -3.74
N ALA A 222 18.36 -18.27 -3.19
CA ALA A 222 19.44 -19.12 -3.68
C ALA A 222 19.17 -19.35 -5.18
N ALA A 223 20.10 -18.90 -6.01
CA ALA A 223 20.08 -19.05 -7.47
C ALA A 223 20.10 -20.52 -7.87
#